data_3de928445dc937151903ec972287f72b
#
_entry.id   3de928445dc937151903ec972287f72b
#
_cell.length_a   1.000
_cell.length_b   1.000
_cell.length_c   1.000
_cell.angle_alpha   90.00
_cell.angle_beta   90.00
_cell.angle_gamma   90.00
#
_symmetry.space_group_name_H-M   'P 1'
#
loop_
_entity.id
_entity.type
_entity.pdbx_description
1 polymer ?
#
loop_
_entity_poly.entity_id
_entity_poly.type
_entity_poly.pdbx_seq_one_letter_code
_entity_poly.pdbx_strand_id
1 'polypeptide(L)'
;MRAKNLDNDIFIGKKIRLRRKMLKMSQKTLGQHLGVTFQQIQKYENGLNRVSAGRLMEISDILNVPFVFFYADTSAKQQPPYSHDEIASSTEEYLLLKRFRVLTSIKQKAFLQLISDENAS
;
A
#
# COMPACT_ATOMS: atom_id res chain seq x y z
N MET A 1 -0.30 28.44 6.33
CA MET A 1 0.28 27.57 5.97
C MET A 1 -0.22 26.67 4.89
N ARG A 2 -0.70 27.34 3.87
CA ARG A 2 -1.21 26.66 2.69
C ARG A 2 -0.12 25.90 1.93
N ALA A 3 1.10 26.46 1.89
CA ALA A 3 2.22 25.81 1.22
C ALA A 3 2.61 24.49 1.91
N LYS A 4 2.56 24.47 3.24
CA LYS A 4 2.86 23.28 4.01
C LYS A 4 1.82 22.19 3.79
N ASN A 5 0.54 22.56 3.71
CA ASN A 5 -0.53 21.62 3.42
C ASN A 5 -0.42 21.06 2.02
N LEU A 6 -0.04 21.91 1.06
CA LEU A 6 0.16 21.49 -0.31
C LEU A 6 1.29 20.47 -0.42
N ASP A 7 2.39 20.70 0.30
CA ASP A 7 3.51 19.77 0.31
C ASP A 7 3.10 18.41 0.87
N ASN A 8 2.30 18.41 1.93
CA ASN A 8 1.78 17.16 2.51
C ASN A 8 0.86 16.44 1.54
N ASP A 9 0.01 17.18 0.84
CA ASP A 9 -0.90 16.58 -0.13
C ASP A 9 -0.12 15.95 -1.28
N ILE A 10 0.94 16.62 -1.75
CA ILE A 10 1.80 16.07 -2.79
C ILE A 10 2.52 14.83 -2.31
N PHE A 11 3.05 14.87 -1.08
CA PHE A 11 3.77 13.75 -0.49
C PHE A 11 2.86 12.52 -0.37
N ILE A 12 1.67 12.71 0.17
CA ILE A 12 0.69 11.62 0.32
C ILE A 12 0.30 11.08 -1.04
N GLY A 13 0.06 11.96 -2.01
CA GLY A 13 -0.29 11.56 -3.36
C GLY A 13 0.77 10.68 -4.00
N LYS A 14 2.04 11.05 -3.83
CA LYS A 14 3.16 10.25 -4.35
C LYS A 14 3.21 8.88 -3.70
N LYS A 15 2.93 8.79 -2.41
CA LYS A 15 2.90 7.51 -1.70
C LYS A 15 1.78 6.61 -2.21
N ILE A 16 0.60 7.19 -2.45
CA ILE A 16 -0.51 6.45 -3.02
C ILE A 16 -0.11 5.87 -4.39
N ARG A 17 0.47 6.70 -5.23
CA ARG A 17 0.89 6.28 -6.57
C ARG A 17 1.96 5.20 -6.49
N LEU A 18 2.94 5.39 -5.63
CA LEU A 18 4.03 4.42 -5.46
C LEU A 18 3.47 3.04 -5.10
N ARG A 19 2.65 2.99 -4.07
CA ARG A 19 2.11 1.72 -3.60
C ARG A 19 1.19 1.08 -4.64
N ARG A 20 0.36 1.90 -5.28
CA ARG A 20 -0.52 1.41 -6.34
C ARG A 20 0.27 0.73 -7.46
N LYS A 21 1.36 1.38 -7.89
CA LYS A 21 2.21 0.81 -8.95
C LYS A 21 2.93 -0.44 -8.50
N MET A 22 3.37 -0.49 -7.25
CA MET A 22 3.97 -1.70 -6.69
C MET A 22 3.02 -2.90 -6.76
N LEU A 23 1.73 -2.65 -6.56
CA LEU A 23 0.71 -3.68 -6.65
C LEU A 23 0.22 -3.91 -8.09
N LYS A 24 0.78 -3.19 -9.06
CA LYS A 24 0.37 -3.27 -10.47
C LYS A 24 -1.11 -2.97 -10.66
N MET A 25 -1.60 -2.04 -9.89
CA MET A 25 -2.99 -1.62 -9.91
C MET A 25 -3.14 -0.35 -10.72
N SER A 26 -4.17 -0.28 -11.57
CA SER A 26 -4.46 0.94 -12.32
C SER A 26 -5.18 1.96 -11.45
N GLN A 27 -5.15 3.23 -11.86
CA GLN A 27 -5.95 4.27 -11.21
C GLN A 27 -7.43 3.94 -11.27
N LYS A 28 -7.88 3.37 -12.36
CA LYS A 28 -9.27 2.98 -12.54
C LYS A 28 -9.66 1.90 -11.53
N THR A 29 -8.81 0.91 -11.35
CA THR A 29 -9.07 -0.18 -10.40
C THR A 29 -9.11 0.35 -8.96
N LEU A 30 -8.16 1.20 -8.59
CA LEU A 30 -8.19 1.82 -7.27
C LEU A 30 -9.47 2.64 -7.09
N GLY A 31 -9.84 3.40 -8.10
CA GLY A 31 -11.07 4.19 -8.06
C GLY A 31 -12.30 3.31 -7.85
N GLN A 32 -12.37 2.18 -8.55
CA GLN A 32 -13.49 1.24 -8.40
C GLN A 32 -13.58 0.71 -6.97
N HIS A 33 -12.45 0.33 -6.38
CA HIS A 33 -12.44 -0.16 -5.00
C HIS A 33 -12.82 0.92 -4.00
N LEU A 34 -12.43 2.15 -4.26
CA LEU A 34 -12.66 3.27 -3.37
C LEU A 34 -14.05 3.90 -3.57
N GLY A 35 -14.67 3.63 -4.71
CA GLY A 35 -15.96 4.22 -5.05
C GLY A 35 -15.86 5.62 -5.62
N VAL A 36 -14.75 5.94 -6.28
CA VAL A 36 -14.54 7.24 -6.93
C VAL A 36 -14.06 7.03 -8.36
N THR A 37 -14.06 8.11 -9.14
CA THR A 37 -13.59 8.06 -10.51
C THR A 37 -12.07 7.98 -10.56
N PHE A 38 -11.53 7.51 -11.71
CA PHE A 38 -10.08 7.50 -11.86
C PHE A 38 -9.50 8.92 -11.92
N GLN A 39 -10.28 9.88 -12.39
CA GLN A 39 -9.87 11.29 -12.36
C GLN A 39 -9.66 11.76 -10.93
N GLN A 40 -10.49 11.32 -10.01
CA GLN A 40 -10.32 11.67 -8.60
C GLN A 40 -9.05 11.05 -8.02
N ILE A 41 -8.75 9.81 -8.38
CA ILE A 41 -7.50 9.17 -7.99
C ILE A 41 -6.31 9.97 -8.53
N GLN A 42 -6.39 10.39 -9.80
CA GLN A 42 -5.35 11.19 -10.42
C GLN A 42 -5.11 12.49 -9.66
N LYS A 43 -6.18 13.15 -9.24
CA LYS A 43 -6.08 14.38 -8.45
C LYS A 43 -5.43 14.13 -7.10
N TYR A 44 -5.78 13.02 -6.44
CA TYR A 44 -5.12 12.66 -5.18
C TYR A 44 -3.63 12.41 -5.39
N GLU A 45 -3.26 11.66 -6.42
CA GLU A 45 -1.87 11.31 -6.67
C GLU A 45 -1.02 12.52 -7.06
N ASN A 46 -1.64 13.51 -7.68
CA ASN A 46 -0.96 14.73 -8.08
C ASN A 46 -0.96 15.81 -7.00
N GLY A 47 -1.60 15.55 -5.86
CA GLY A 47 -1.68 16.52 -4.77
C GLY A 47 -2.63 17.68 -5.04
N LEU A 48 -3.49 17.56 -6.05
CA LEU A 48 -4.45 18.63 -6.39
C LEU A 48 -5.59 18.68 -5.38
N ASN A 49 -5.96 17.55 -4.82
CA ASN A 49 -6.98 17.46 -3.79
C ASN A 49 -6.40 16.81 -2.56
N ARG A 50 -6.82 17.31 -1.39
CA ARG A 50 -6.45 16.69 -0.12
C ARG A 50 -7.24 15.40 0.06
N VAL A 51 -6.56 14.38 0.56
CA VAL A 51 -7.19 13.13 0.93
C VAL A 51 -7.58 13.23 2.40
N SER A 52 -8.86 13.10 2.72
CA SER A 52 -9.30 13.11 4.11
C SER A 52 -8.74 11.90 4.85
N ALA A 53 -8.67 12.00 6.18
CA ALA A 53 -8.17 10.90 6.99
C ALA A 53 -9.00 9.63 6.79
N GLY A 54 -10.32 9.76 6.74
CA GLY A 54 -11.19 8.61 6.51
C GLY A 54 -10.96 7.98 5.14
N ARG A 55 -10.81 8.81 4.12
CA ARG A 55 -10.55 8.32 2.76
C ARG A 55 -9.18 7.66 2.69
N LEU A 56 -8.19 8.22 3.36
CA LEU A 56 -6.85 7.65 3.38
C LEU A 56 -6.82 6.30 4.10
N MET A 57 -7.63 6.13 5.13
CA MET A 57 -7.77 4.83 5.80
C MET A 57 -8.35 3.78 4.85
N GLU A 58 -9.35 4.15 4.05
CA GLU A 58 -9.89 3.26 3.04
C GLU A 58 -8.82 2.89 2.01
N ILE A 59 -8.05 3.86 1.56
CA ILE A 59 -6.95 3.63 0.62
C ILE A 59 -5.90 2.71 1.25
N SER A 60 -5.57 2.91 2.52
CA SER A 60 -4.66 2.03 3.25
C SER A 60 -5.10 0.59 3.20
N ASP A 61 -6.38 0.36 3.44
CA ASP A 61 -6.94 -0.99 3.41
C ASP A 61 -6.86 -1.59 2.02
N ILE A 62 -7.23 -0.82 1.00
CA ILE A 62 -7.19 -1.29 -0.38
C ILE A 62 -5.76 -1.61 -0.82
N LEU A 63 -4.83 -0.74 -0.49
CA LEU A 63 -3.43 -0.90 -0.88
C LEU A 63 -2.64 -1.76 0.10
N ASN A 64 -3.25 -2.10 1.19
CA ASN A 64 -2.70 -2.95 2.25
C ASN A 64 -1.35 -2.49 2.77
N VAL A 65 -1.34 -1.28 3.23
CA VAL A 65 -0.21 -0.72 3.96
C VAL A 65 -0.75 -0.12 5.24
N PRO A 66 0.08 -0.04 6.29
CA PRO A 66 -0.35 0.68 7.49
C PRO A 66 -0.52 2.16 7.17
N PHE A 67 -1.41 2.81 7.90
CA PHE A 67 -1.69 4.23 7.71
C PHE A 67 -0.41 5.08 7.75
N VAL A 68 0.53 4.72 8.62
CA VAL A 68 1.79 5.43 8.78
C VAL A 68 2.63 5.45 7.50
N PHE A 69 2.42 4.49 6.60
CA PHE A 69 3.14 4.44 5.34
C PHE A 69 3.03 5.76 4.57
N PHE A 70 1.86 6.40 4.62
CA PHE A 70 1.62 7.62 3.86
C PHE A 70 2.26 8.85 4.51
N TYR A 71 2.65 8.74 5.75
CA TYR A 71 3.27 9.83 6.48
C TYR A 71 4.76 9.61 6.74
N ALA A 72 5.27 8.43 6.45
CA ALA A 72 6.67 8.12 6.71
C ALA A 72 7.54 8.86 5.69
N ASP A 73 8.42 9.71 6.19
CA ASP A 73 9.38 10.40 5.38
C ASP A 73 10.52 9.44 5.04
N THR A 74 10.63 9.11 3.76
CA THR A 74 11.69 8.23 3.29
C THR A 74 12.96 8.97 2.94
N SER A 75 12.99 10.28 3.13
CA SER A 75 14.21 11.03 2.92
C SER A 75 15.22 10.73 4.03
N ALA A 76 16.46 10.86 3.70
CA ALA A 76 17.59 10.20 4.33
C ALA A 76 17.90 10.55 5.78
N LYS A 77 17.24 11.49 6.39
CA LYS A 77 17.68 11.99 7.69
C LYS A 77 17.07 11.26 8.88
N GLN A 78 15.98 10.57 8.67
CA GLN A 78 15.37 9.74 9.71
C GLN A 78 15.09 8.41 9.08
N GLN A 79 15.62 7.38 9.68
CA GLN A 79 15.29 6.05 9.19
C GLN A 79 13.80 5.82 9.42
N PRO A 80 13.07 5.48 8.37
CA PRO A 80 11.66 5.12 8.55
C PRO A 80 11.58 3.90 9.46
N PRO A 81 10.42 3.63 10.05
CA PRO A 81 10.25 2.41 10.84
C PRO A 81 10.57 1.14 10.08
N TYR A 82 10.66 1.21 8.75
CA TYR A 82 11.06 0.09 7.90
C TYR A 82 11.87 0.61 6.73
N SER A 83 12.84 -0.20 6.30
CA SER A 83 13.71 0.10 5.17
C SER A 83 12.96 -0.09 3.85
N HIS A 84 13.60 0.34 2.75
CA HIS A 84 13.09 0.07 1.41
C HIS A 84 12.91 -1.43 1.16
N ASP A 85 13.84 -2.22 1.67
CA ASP A 85 13.75 -3.68 1.54
C ASP A 85 12.56 -4.23 2.28
N GLU A 86 12.27 -3.68 3.46
CA GLU A 86 11.09 -4.10 4.22
C GLU A 86 9.80 -3.73 3.53
N ILE A 87 9.75 -2.57 2.88
CA ILE A 87 8.57 -2.17 2.12
C ILE A 87 8.36 -3.11 0.93
N ALA A 88 9.44 -3.44 0.21
CA ALA A 88 9.35 -4.37 -0.90
C ALA A 88 8.94 -5.75 -0.44
N SER A 89 9.55 -6.24 0.66
CA SER A 89 9.19 -7.50 1.27
C SER A 89 7.74 -7.50 1.72
N SER A 90 7.28 -6.41 2.31
CA SER A 90 5.88 -6.28 2.73
C SER A 90 4.92 -6.41 1.56
N THR A 91 5.30 -5.91 0.38
CA THR A 91 4.46 -6.04 -0.80
C THR A 91 4.34 -7.49 -1.22
N GLU A 92 5.45 -8.20 -1.28
CA GLU A 92 5.47 -9.62 -1.64
C GLU A 92 4.74 -10.45 -0.59
N GLU A 93 5.00 -10.18 0.68
CA GLU A 93 4.33 -10.86 1.78
C GLU A 93 2.82 -10.62 1.75
N TYR A 94 2.42 -9.41 1.43
CA TYR A 94 1.01 -9.07 1.35
C TYR A 94 0.33 -9.83 0.22
N LEU A 95 0.95 -9.83 -0.96
CA LEU A 95 0.38 -10.56 -2.09
C LEU A 95 0.29 -12.05 -1.77
N LEU A 96 1.31 -12.57 -1.10
CA LEU A 96 1.33 -13.96 -0.67
C LEU A 96 0.19 -14.24 0.31
N LEU A 97 0.03 -13.39 1.33
CA LEU A 97 -1.03 -13.55 2.32
C LEU A 97 -2.40 -13.42 1.70
N LYS A 98 -2.58 -12.50 0.78
CA LYS A 98 -3.85 -12.32 0.11
C LYS A 98 -4.24 -13.57 -0.68
N ARG A 99 -3.28 -14.13 -1.41
CA ARG A 99 -3.50 -15.36 -2.16
C ARG A 99 -3.71 -16.56 -1.24
N PHE A 100 -2.93 -16.58 -0.14
CA PHE A 100 -3.06 -17.65 0.84
C PHE A 100 -4.45 -17.67 1.48
N ARG A 101 -5.00 -16.52 1.79
CA ARG A 101 -6.31 -16.41 2.45
C ARG A 101 -7.46 -16.93 1.60
N VAL A 102 -7.31 -16.91 0.27
CA VAL A 102 -8.36 -17.43 -0.62
C VAL A 102 -8.20 -18.93 -0.88
N LEU A 103 -7.15 -19.56 -0.39
CA LEU A 103 -6.98 -21.01 -0.53
C LEU A 103 -7.90 -21.75 0.43
N THR A 104 -8.24 -22.97 0.03
CA THR A 104 -8.96 -23.88 0.96
C THR A 104 -8.07 -24.24 2.13
N SER A 105 -8.67 -24.71 3.23
CA SER A 105 -7.92 -25.11 4.41
C SER A 105 -6.88 -26.18 4.10
N ILE A 106 -7.22 -27.11 3.23
CA ILE A 106 -6.31 -28.19 2.84
C ILE A 106 -5.09 -27.63 2.13
N LYS A 107 -5.31 -26.70 1.19
CA LYS A 107 -4.22 -26.08 0.44
C LYS A 107 -3.36 -25.18 1.35
N GLN A 108 -3.97 -24.51 2.30
CA GLN A 108 -3.24 -23.70 3.27
C GLN A 108 -2.30 -24.57 4.11
N LYS A 109 -2.80 -25.71 4.57
CA LYS A 109 -1.99 -26.66 5.36
C LYS A 109 -0.84 -27.22 4.52
N ALA A 110 -1.12 -27.58 3.27
CA ALA A 110 -0.09 -28.09 2.36
C ALA A 110 0.99 -27.05 2.11
N PHE A 111 0.61 -25.81 1.93
CA PHE A 111 1.56 -24.71 1.71
C PHE A 111 2.45 -24.52 2.95
N LEU A 112 1.85 -24.49 4.14
CA LEU A 112 2.60 -24.33 5.39
C LEU A 112 3.55 -25.49 5.62
N GLN A 113 3.13 -26.70 5.29
CA GLN A 113 3.96 -27.88 5.43
C GLN A 113 5.17 -27.83 4.50
N LEU A 114 4.97 -27.34 3.28
CA LEU A 114 6.05 -27.19 2.31
C LEU A 114 7.14 -26.26 2.84
N ILE A 115 6.74 -25.15 3.43
CA ILE A 115 7.66 -24.19 4.01
C ILE A 115 8.39 -24.79 5.20
N SER A 116 7.67 -25.52 6.04
CA SER A 116 8.26 -26.18 7.21
C SER A 116 9.29 -27.23 6.83
N ASP A 117 9.01 -28.01 5.78
CA ASP A 117 9.92 -29.03 5.29
C ASP A 117 11.23 -28.41 4.80
N GLU A 118 11.16 -27.28 4.10
CA GLU A 118 12.36 -26.58 3.67
C GLU A 118 13.17 -26.08 4.87
N ASN A 119 12.51 -25.60 5.89
CA ASN A 119 13.19 -25.14 7.10
C ASN A 119 13.78 -26.30 7.92
N ALA A 120 13.20 -27.48 7.82
CA ALA A 120 13.66 -28.63 8.54
C ALA A 120 14.88 -29.27 7.91
N SER A 121 15.13 -29.00 6.66
CA SER A 121 16.29 -29.54 5.96
C SER A 121 17.47 -28.58 6.04
#